data_f0d2d919ac0c56389d1f6733cb89f500
#
_entry.id   f0d2d919ac0c56389d1f6733cb89f500
#
_cell.length_a   1.000
_cell.length_b   1.000
_cell.length_c   1.000
_cell.angle_alpha   90.00
_cell.angle_beta   90.00
_cell.angle_gamma   90.00
#
_symmetry.space_group_name_H-M   'P 1'
#
loop_
_entity.id
_entity.type
_entity.pdbx_description
1 polymer ?
#
loop_
_entity_poly.entity_id
_entity_poly.type
_entity_poly.pdbx_seq_one_letter_code
_entity_poly.pdbx_strand_id
1 'polypeptide(L)'
;PHIIFNDILDTSVDYIEYIKEKNIFTVNFEDLGEGSAKADIVINALYDKKNGFENYYWGKDYYILREEFQKIDQKTIEKVVKKILITFGGTDPNNYTKKVLELLNDLDLKNIEIFIVVGLGYTKCDDLIKFSQDLNHKFIIKKNVKNISAYMYDADLIFTSAGRTVYEIASIGVPTIVLAQNDRELLHTFANKKNGFLNLGLGYKVSNEKIKKLIILLINDYDLRKEMSCLMLNQNLKSGIYNVIKLIFKYYENFRKEVE
;
A
#
# COMPACT_ATOMS: atom_id res chain seq x y z
N PRO A 1 -2.79 28.89 -12.35
CA PRO A 1 -3.34 28.20 -11.20
C PRO A 1 -2.96 28.91 -9.91
N HIS A 2 -3.75 28.78 -8.84
CA HIS A 2 -3.44 29.33 -7.53
C HIS A 2 -2.73 28.32 -6.63
N ILE A 3 -2.95 27.04 -6.89
CA ILE A 3 -2.34 25.92 -6.16
C ILE A 3 -1.83 24.90 -7.17
N ILE A 4 -0.67 24.31 -6.91
CA ILE A 4 -0.14 23.15 -7.63
C ILE A 4 0.02 21.99 -6.63
N PHE A 5 -0.51 20.82 -7.02
CA PHE A 5 -0.30 19.57 -6.33
C PHE A 5 0.74 18.74 -7.09
N ASN A 6 1.84 18.42 -6.45
CA ASN A 6 2.92 17.60 -6.99
C ASN A 6 2.86 16.20 -6.40
N ASP A 7 2.57 15.17 -7.19
CA ASP A 7 2.77 13.76 -6.84
C ASP A 7 4.06 13.27 -7.53
N ILE A 8 5.18 13.89 -7.14
CA ILE A 8 6.52 13.66 -7.70
C ILE A 8 7.44 13.28 -6.54
N LEU A 9 8.09 12.12 -6.64
CA LEU A 9 8.85 11.52 -5.54
C LEU A 9 10.11 12.28 -5.16
N ASP A 10 10.71 13.02 -6.10
CA ASP A 10 11.99 13.72 -5.91
C ASP A 10 11.98 15.00 -6.75
N THR A 11 11.46 16.13 -6.20
CA THR A 11 11.47 17.43 -6.88
C THR A 11 12.85 18.09 -6.75
N SER A 12 13.24 18.87 -7.78
CA SER A 12 14.42 19.72 -7.73
C SER A 12 14.11 21.09 -7.13
N VAL A 13 15.13 21.75 -6.60
CA VAL A 13 15.04 23.12 -6.06
C VAL A 13 14.55 24.07 -7.14
N ASP A 14 15.17 24.08 -8.32
CA ASP A 14 14.86 24.98 -9.43
C ASP A 14 13.39 24.87 -9.86
N TYR A 15 12.83 23.64 -9.86
CA TYR A 15 11.43 23.41 -10.21
C TYR A 15 10.47 24.08 -9.22
N ILE A 16 10.70 23.92 -7.92
CA ILE A 16 9.82 24.50 -6.90
C ILE A 16 10.01 26.03 -6.85
N GLU A 17 11.25 26.55 -6.94
CA GLU A 17 11.52 27.98 -6.97
C GLU A 17 10.85 28.65 -8.18
N TYR A 18 10.92 28.04 -9.38
CA TYR A 18 10.21 28.54 -10.56
C TYR A 18 8.69 28.67 -10.35
N ILE A 19 8.07 27.71 -9.63
CA ILE A 19 6.64 27.78 -9.31
C ILE A 19 6.37 28.94 -8.32
N LYS A 20 7.20 29.07 -7.29
CA LYS A 20 7.05 30.11 -6.26
C LYS A 20 7.25 31.53 -6.79
N GLU A 21 8.12 31.74 -7.78
CA GLU A 21 8.26 33.03 -8.49
C GLU A 21 6.96 33.48 -9.18
N LYS A 22 6.03 32.55 -9.44
CA LYS A 22 4.70 32.84 -10.01
C LYS A 22 3.63 33.10 -8.95
N ASN A 23 4.01 33.19 -7.66
CA ASN A 23 3.08 33.31 -6.52
C ASN A 23 2.04 32.17 -6.51
N ILE A 24 2.49 30.92 -6.72
CA ILE A 24 1.65 29.73 -6.72
C ILE A 24 1.95 28.90 -5.47
N PHE A 25 0.90 28.59 -4.73
CA PHE A 25 0.99 27.73 -3.55
C PHE A 25 1.28 26.27 -3.93
N THR A 26 2.26 25.64 -3.27
CA THR A 26 2.76 24.30 -3.61
C THR A 26 2.45 23.28 -2.53
N VAL A 27 1.86 22.15 -2.93
CA VAL A 27 1.59 20.99 -2.06
C VAL A 27 2.26 19.77 -2.69
N ASN A 28 3.30 19.24 -2.05
CA ASN A 28 4.01 18.06 -2.53
C ASN A 28 3.58 16.81 -1.75
N PHE A 29 3.43 15.69 -2.46
CA PHE A 29 3.11 14.38 -1.87
C PHE A 29 4.26 13.39 -2.08
N GLU A 30 4.66 12.70 -0.99
CA GLU A 30 5.68 11.64 -0.97
C GLU A 30 7.04 12.09 -1.54
N ASP A 31 7.33 13.37 -1.43
CA ASP A 31 8.51 14.01 -1.99
C ASP A 31 9.68 14.01 -0.99
N LEU A 32 10.77 13.35 -1.35
CA LEU A 32 12.04 13.32 -0.60
C LEU A 32 13.16 14.09 -1.31
N GLY A 33 12.87 14.75 -2.43
CA GLY A 33 13.82 15.55 -3.20
C GLY A 33 14.23 16.84 -2.49
N GLU A 34 15.34 17.44 -2.91
CA GLU A 34 15.87 18.69 -2.33
C GLU A 34 14.89 19.86 -2.50
N GLY A 35 14.11 19.88 -3.58
CA GLY A 35 13.09 20.90 -3.83
C GLY A 35 11.95 20.88 -2.82
N SER A 36 11.66 19.75 -2.20
CA SER A 36 10.59 19.63 -1.22
C SER A 36 10.73 20.59 -0.03
N ALA A 37 11.96 20.95 0.36
CA ALA A 37 12.23 21.92 1.43
C ALA A 37 11.74 23.34 1.10
N LYS A 38 11.54 23.66 -0.18
CA LYS A 38 11.04 24.96 -0.68
C LYS A 38 9.53 24.99 -0.90
N ALA A 39 8.86 23.84 -0.86
CA ALA A 39 7.40 23.75 -1.01
C ALA A 39 6.68 24.33 0.21
N ASP A 40 5.45 24.82 0.04
CA ASP A 40 4.65 25.38 1.15
C ASP A 40 4.17 24.28 2.09
N ILE A 41 3.80 23.12 1.56
CA ILE A 41 3.43 21.93 2.32
C ILE A 41 4.04 20.69 1.66
N VAL A 42 4.57 19.78 2.49
CA VAL A 42 5.01 18.45 2.08
C VAL A 42 4.30 17.38 2.91
N ILE A 43 3.58 16.48 2.24
CA ILE A 43 2.81 15.42 2.88
C ILE A 43 3.46 14.08 2.55
N ASN A 44 4.19 13.53 3.52
CA ASN A 44 4.94 12.29 3.41
C ASN A 44 4.30 11.20 4.27
N ALA A 45 3.13 10.72 3.83
CA ALA A 45 2.28 9.79 4.58
C ALA A 45 2.87 8.38 4.71
N LEU A 46 3.76 7.98 3.80
CA LEU A 46 4.37 6.65 3.76
C LEU A 46 5.59 6.52 4.68
N TYR A 47 6.14 7.65 5.15
CA TYR A 47 7.41 7.70 5.87
C TYR A 47 7.23 8.10 7.33
N ASP A 48 8.18 7.68 8.17
CA ASP A 48 8.27 8.17 9.55
C ASP A 48 8.77 9.62 9.59
N LYS A 49 8.38 10.32 10.64
CA LYS A 49 8.76 11.70 10.89
C LYS A 49 10.29 11.84 10.92
N LYS A 50 10.81 12.72 10.07
CA LYS A 50 12.19 13.18 10.11
C LYS A 50 12.23 14.55 10.82
N ASN A 51 13.24 14.80 11.66
CA ASN A 51 13.42 16.07 12.35
C ASN A 51 13.92 17.15 11.38
N GLY A 52 13.54 18.41 11.63
CA GLY A 52 14.17 19.59 11.02
C GLY A 52 13.38 20.34 9.95
N PHE A 53 12.12 19.96 9.66
CA PHE A 53 11.32 20.65 8.64
C PHE A 53 9.92 20.99 9.18
N GLU A 54 9.58 22.26 9.21
CA GLU A 54 8.30 22.76 9.76
C GLU A 54 7.12 22.57 8.81
N ASN A 55 7.38 22.54 7.49
CA ASN A 55 6.38 22.39 6.44
C ASN A 55 6.06 20.94 6.08
N TYR A 56 6.62 19.96 6.80
CA TYR A 56 6.43 18.53 6.52
C TYR A 56 5.44 17.87 7.47
N TYR A 57 4.56 17.08 6.88
CA TYR A 57 3.53 16.29 7.55
C TYR A 57 3.73 14.81 7.25
N TRP A 58 4.04 14.04 8.28
CA TRP A 58 4.51 12.67 8.18
C TRP A 58 3.49 11.67 8.70
N GLY A 59 3.47 10.48 8.08
CA GLY A 59 2.82 9.30 8.61
C GLY A 59 1.35 9.17 8.26
N LYS A 60 0.79 8.06 8.72
CA LYS A 60 -0.51 7.52 8.37
C LYS A 60 -1.71 8.48 8.50
N ASP A 61 -1.62 9.43 9.40
CA ASP A 61 -2.73 10.36 9.66
C ASP A 61 -2.99 11.33 8.48
N TYR A 62 -2.05 11.41 7.55
CA TYR A 62 -2.15 12.17 6.31
C TYR A 62 -2.29 11.31 5.05
N TYR A 63 -2.45 9.99 5.20
CA TYR A 63 -2.63 9.09 4.06
C TYR A 63 -4.03 9.26 3.45
N ILE A 64 -4.09 9.54 2.15
CA ILE A 64 -5.35 9.68 1.41
C ILE A 64 -5.73 8.33 0.81
N LEU A 65 -6.73 7.67 1.40
CA LEU A 65 -7.33 6.47 0.85
C LEU A 65 -8.12 6.79 -0.43
N ARG A 66 -8.02 5.93 -1.44
CA ARG A 66 -8.91 6.00 -2.63
C ARG A 66 -10.37 5.88 -2.23
N GLU A 67 -11.26 6.48 -3.01
CA GLU A 67 -12.70 6.55 -2.72
C GLU A 67 -13.33 5.17 -2.44
N GLU A 68 -12.95 4.15 -3.20
CA GLU A 68 -13.46 2.78 -3.01
C GLU A 68 -13.17 2.23 -1.60
N PHE A 69 -12.04 2.62 -0.98
CA PHE A 69 -11.66 2.20 0.39
C PHE A 69 -12.27 3.09 1.48
N GLN A 70 -12.72 4.29 1.14
CA GLN A 70 -13.50 5.12 2.06
C GLN A 70 -14.91 4.55 2.30
N LYS A 71 -15.48 3.93 1.25
CA LYS A 71 -16.87 3.44 1.24
C LYS A 71 -17.03 1.99 1.66
N ILE A 72 -15.98 1.17 1.55
CA ILE A 72 -16.05 -0.26 1.86
C ILE A 72 -16.13 -0.50 3.37
N ASP A 73 -16.84 -1.54 3.75
CA ASP A 73 -16.96 -1.96 5.15
C ASP A 73 -15.68 -2.65 5.64
N GLN A 74 -15.57 -2.74 6.96
CA GLN A 74 -14.52 -3.53 7.63
C GLN A 74 -14.85 -5.02 7.51
N LYS A 75 -13.83 -5.83 7.25
CA LYS A 75 -14.00 -7.29 7.13
C LYS A 75 -14.17 -7.94 8.50
N THR A 76 -15.15 -8.81 8.60
CA THR A 76 -15.25 -9.78 9.69
C THR A 76 -14.33 -10.97 9.37
N ILE A 77 -13.45 -11.33 10.30
CA ILE A 77 -12.52 -12.44 10.11
C ILE A 77 -13.22 -13.77 10.29
N GLU A 78 -13.16 -14.62 9.26
CA GLU A 78 -13.74 -15.95 9.28
C GLU A 78 -12.83 -16.98 9.97
N LYS A 79 -13.41 -18.01 10.61
CA LYS A 79 -12.62 -19.07 11.26
C LYS A 79 -11.78 -19.86 10.28
N VAL A 80 -12.31 -20.08 9.07
CA VAL A 80 -11.66 -20.87 8.02
C VAL A 80 -11.25 -19.96 6.87
N VAL A 81 -10.01 -20.07 6.44
CA VAL A 81 -9.51 -19.39 5.24
C VAL A 81 -10.06 -20.09 4.01
N LYS A 82 -10.75 -19.34 3.16
CA LYS A 82 -11.35 -19.83 1.91
C LYS A 82 -10.81 -19.13 0.69
N LYS A 83 -10.30 -17.90 0.84
CA LYS A 83 -9.85 -17.07 -0.27
C LYS A 83 -8.51 -16.42 0.04
N ILE A 84 -7.55 -16.58 -0.85
CA ILE A 84 -6.24 -15.91 -0.81
C ILE A 84 -6.13 -14.98 -2.00
N LEU A 85 -5.73 -13.72 -1.77
CA LEU A 85 -5.45 -12.76 -2.81
C LEU A 85 -3.93 -12.51 -2.92
N ILE A 86 -3.41 -12.56 -4.14
CA ILE A 86 -2.05 -12.13 -4.48
C ILE A 86 -2.14 -10.84 -5.29
N THR A 87 -1.57 -9.75 -4.79
CA THR A 87 -1.49 -8.48 -5.51
C THR A 87 -0.27 -7.67 -5.09
N PHE A 88 0.67 -7.45 -6.00
CA PHE A 88 1.91 -6.72 -5.76
C PHE A 88 1.92 -5.34 -6.42
N GLY A 89 0.73 -4.70 -6.51
CA GLY A 89 0.58 -3.35 -7.04
C GLY A 89 0.64 -3.28 -8.57
N GLY A 90 1.17 -2.18 -9.10
CA GLY A 90 1.08 -1.84 -10.52
C GLY A 90 1.98 -2.65 -11.45
N THR A 91 3.19 -2.99 -11.03
CA THR A 91 4.26 -3.49 -11.92
C THR A 91 4.86 -4.83 -11.52
N ASP A 92 5.01 -5.11 -10.22
CA ASP A 92 5.67 -6.30 -9.65
C ASP A 92 7.00 -6.67 -10.37
N PRO A 93 8.02 -5.79 -10.34
CA PRO A 93 9.25 -5.97 -11.11
C PRO A 93 10.04 -7.23 -10.73
N ASN A 94 9.96 -7.66 -9.46
CA ASN A 94 10.62 -8.88 -8.98
C ASN A 94 9.79 -10.15 -9.22
N ASN A 95 8.58 -10.03 -9.82
CA ASN A 95 7.70 -11.16 -10.09
C ASN A 95 7.35 -11.99 -8.84
N TYR A 96 7.10 -11.31 -7.72
CA TYR A 96 6.70 -11.98 -6.48
C TYR A 96 5.32 -12.63 -6.60
N THR A 97 4.48 -12.14 -7.51
CA THR A 97 3.22 -12.82 -7.88
C THR A 97 3.49 -14.27 -8.26
N LYS A 98 4.45 -14.52 -9.17
CA LYS A 98 4.81 -15.90 -9.58
C LYS A 98 5.43 -16.67 -8.41
N LYS A 99 6.35 -16.05 -7.66
CA LYS A 99 7.00 -16.68 -6.50
C LYS A 99 5.96 -17.19 -5.49
N VAL A 100 4.99 -16.34 -5.11
CA VAL A 100 3.94 -16.72 -4.14
C VAL A 100 3.01 -17.79 -4.73
N LEU A 101 2.67 -17.69 -6.02
CA LEU A 101 1.87 -18.68 -6.73
C LEU A 101 2.53 -20.07 -6.67
N GLU A 102 3.83 -20.17 -6.95
CA GLU A 102 4.60 -21.41 -6.83
C GLU A 102 4.54 -21.98 -5.41
N LEU A 103 4.75 -21.13 -4.40
CA LEU A 103 4.73 -21.55 -3.01
C LEU A 103 3.35 -22.06 -2.54
N LEU A 104 2.28 -21.42 -3.01
CA LEU A 104 0.91 -21.87 -2.70
C LEU A 104 0.60 -23.19 -3.41
N ASN A 105 1.11 -23.39 -4.64
CA ASN A 105 0.91 -24.63 -5.38
C ASN A 105 1.58 -25.85 -4.73
N ASP A 106 2.68 -25.61 -4.00
CA ASP A 106 3.41 -26.66 -3.25
C ASP A 106 2.70 -27.09 -1.95
N LEU A 107 1.63 -26.39 -1.54
CA LEU A 107 0.88 -26.66 -0.32
C LEU A 107 -0.42 -27.38 -0.63
N ASP A 108 -0.86 -28.27 0.26
CA ASP A 108 -2.19 -28.91 0.17
C ASP A 108 -3.27 -27.93 0.64
N LEU A 109 -3.73 -27.06 -0.26
CA LEU A 109 -4.71 -26.00 0.00
C LEU A 109 -6.11 -26.42 -0.45
N LYS A 110 -6.62 -27.55 0.08
CA LYS A 110 -7.96 -28.03 -0.24
C LYS A 110 -9.01 -26.97 0.13
N ASN A 111 -9.92 -26.72 -0.83
CA ASN A 111 -11.03 -25.77 -0.68
C ASN A 111 -10.63 -24.29 -0.48
N ILE A 112 -9.42 -23.90 -0.85
CA ILE A 112 -8.99 -22.51 -0.88
C ILE A 112 -8.95 -22.01 -2.33
N GLU A 113 -9.70 -20.94 -2.62
CA GLU A 113 -9.65 -20.24 -3.90
C GLU A 113 -8.52 -19.22 -3.88
N ILE A 114 -7.73 -19.18 -4.95
CA ILE A 114 -6.59 -18.25 -5.06
C ILE A 114 -6.83 -17.27 -6.21
N PHE A 115 -6.98 -16.01 -5.85
CA PHE A 115 -7.14 -14.90 -6.77
C PHE A 115 -5.80 -14.19 -6.95
N ILE A 116 -5.50 -13.83 -8.19
CA ILE A 116 -4.32 -13.06 -8.54
C ILE A 116 -4.79 -11.81 -9.28
N VAL A 117 -4.49 -10.63 -8.72
CA VAL A 117 -4.78 -9.37 -9.37
C VAL A 117 -3.47 -8.67 -9.69
N VAL A 118 -3.16 -8.53 -10.98
CA VAL A 118 -1.97 -7.83 -11.47
C VAL A 118 -2.35 -6.47 -12.04
N GLY A 119 -1.47 -5.49 -11.83
CA GLY A 119 -1.66 -4.13 -12.35
C GLY A 119 -1.42 -4.02 -13.86
N LEU A 120 -1.72 -2.85 -14.41
CA LEU A 120 -1.57 -2.57 -15.85
C LEU A 120 -0.11 -2.71 -16.31
N GLY A 121 0.85 -2.28 -15.48
CA GLY A 121 2.28 -2.33 -15.77
C GLY A 121 2.94 -3.69 -15.58
N TYR A 122 2.21 -4.73 -15.17
CA TYR A 122 2.75 -6.07 -15.05
C TYR A 122 2.90 -6.71 -16.44
N THR A 123 4.14 -6.87 -16.91
CA THR A 123 4.47 -7.30 -18.28
C THR A 123 4.44 -8.81 -18.49
N LYS A 124 4.49 -9.61 -17.41
CA LYS A 124 4.59 -11.08 -17.47
C LYS A 124 3.24 -11.80 -17.31
N CYS A 125 2.14 -11.13 -17.64
CA CYS A 125 0.79 -11.68 -17.41
C CYS A 125 0.51 -12.94 -18.24
N ASP A 126 0.90 -12.96 -19.51
CA ASP A 126 0.67 -14.11 -20.41
C ASP A 126 1.50 -15.34 -19.98
N ASP A 127 2.73 -15.11 -19.53
CA ASP A 127 3.59 -16.18 -18.99
C ASP A 127 3.02 -16.74 -17.69
N LEU A 128 2.45 -15.85 -16.83
CA LEU A 128 1.80 -16.25 -15.59
C LEU A 128 0.55 -17.09 -15.86
N ILE A 129 -0.26 -16.73 -16.86
CA ILE A 129 -1.45 -17.48 -17.26
C ILE A 129 -1.05 -18.86 -17.77
N LYS A 130 -0.08 -18.94 -18.69
CA LYS A 130 0.43 -20.23 -19.18
C LYS A 130 0.95 -21.10 -18.05
N PHE A 131 1.79 -20.52 -17.18
CA PHE A 131 2.34 -21.23 -16.03
C PHE A 131 1.25 -21.77 -15.10
N SER A 132 0.17 -21.01 -14.87
CA SER A 132 -0.92 -21.41 -13.98
C SER A 132 -1.75 -22.61 -14.48
N GLN A 133 -1.69 -22.94 -15.80
CA GLN A 133 -2.40 -24.07 -16.37
C GLN A 133 -1.81 -25.43 -15.98
N ASP A 134 -0.51 -25.45 -15.65
CA ASP A 134 0.24 -26.65 -15.29
C ASP A 134 0.26 -26.92 -13.78
N LEU A 135 -0.46 -26.08 -12.98
CA LEU A 135 -0.46 -26.16 -11.52
C LEU A 135 -1.58 -27.04 -10.97
N ASN A 136 -1.36 -27.56 -9.75
CA ASN A 136 -2.28 -28.48 -9.08
C ASN A 136 -3.58 -27.80 -8.59
N HIS A 137 -3.55 -26.48 -8.35
CA HIS A 137 -4.67 -25.69 -7.86
C HIS A 137 -5.25 -24.81 -8.98
N LYS A 138 -6.55 -24.51 -8.87
CA LYS A 138 -7.20 -23.55 -9.76
C LYS A 138 -6.91 -22.13 -9.29
N PHE A 139 -6.24 -21.35 -10.13
CA PHE A 139 -5.94 -19.95 -9.92
C PHE A 139 -6.80 -19.06 -10.82
N ILE A 140 -7.29 -17.96 -10.29
CA ILE A 140 -8.10 -16.98 -11.03
C ILE A 140 -7.27 -15.72 -11.20
N ILE A 141 -6.80 -15.47 -12.44
CA ILE A 141 -5.96 -14.32 -12.76
C ILE A 141 -6.80 -13.22 -13.37
N LYS A 142 -6.69 -12.01 -12.84
CA LYS A 142 -7.33 -10.79 -13.34
C LYS A 142 -6.28 -9.71 -13.55
N LYS A 143 -6.37 -8.98 -14.67
CA LYS A 143 -5.50 -7.86 -14.98
C LYS A 143 -6.29 -6.56 -14.93
N ASN A 144 -5.71 -5.55 -14.26
CA ASN A 144 -6.23 -4.17 -14.23
C ASN A 144 -7.72 -4.10 -13.85
N VAL A 145 -8.05 -4.62 -12.67
CA VAL A 145 -9.43 -4.55 -12.15
C VAL A 145 -9.79 -3.12 -11.76
N LYS A 146 -11.03 -2.69 -12.01
CA LYS A 146 -11.51 -1.35 -11.67
C LYS A 146 -11.78 -1.16 -10.18
N ASN A 147 -12.16 -2.23 -9.47
CA ASN A 147 -12.54 -2.22 -8.06
C ASN A 147 -11.77 -3.31 -7.33
N ILE A 148 -10.54 -3.00 -6.93
CA ILE A 148 -9.69 -3.96 -6.19
C ILE A 148 -10.13 -4.11 -4.74
N SER A 149 -10.83 -3.12 -4.18
CA SER A 149 -11.33 -3.16 -2.80
C SER A 149 -12.27 -4.34 -2.58
N ALA A 150 -13.10 -4.70 -3.57
CA ALA A 150 -13.98 -5.86 -3.51
C ALA A 150 -13.19 -7.18 -3.42
N TYR A 151 -12.12 -7.35 -4.21
CA TYR A 151 -11.25 -8.52 -4.13
C TYR A 151 -10.51 -8.60 -2.79
N MET A 152 -10.07 -7.45 -2.25
CA MET A 152 -9.42 -7.38 -0.95
C MET A 152 -10.39 -7.71 0.18
N TYR A 153 -11.62 -7.19 0.12
CA TYR A 153 -12.67 -7.48 1.10
C TYR A 153 -13.05 -8.97 1.12
N ASP A 154 -13.14 -9.59 -0.04
CA ASP A 154 -13.46 -11.00 -0.19
C ASP A 154 -12.34 -11.93 0.30
N ALA A 155 -11.09 -11.50 0.25
CA ALA A 155 -9.95 -12.30 0.65
C ALA A 155 -9.86 -12.50 2.17
N ASP A 156 -9.41 -13.68 2.62
CA ASP A 156 -9.12 -13.99 4.02
C ASP A 156 -7.63 -13.80 4.36
N LEU A 157 -6.78 -13.88 3.34
CA LEU A 157 -5.35 -13.57 3.40
C LEU A 157 -4.94 -12.81 2.14
N ILE A 158 -4.02 -11.86 2.30
CA ILE A 158 -3.45 -11.11 1.17
C ILE A 158 -1.92 -11.20 1.17
N PHE A 159 -1.35 -11.31 -0.04
CA PHE A 159 0.07 -11.07 -0.31
C PHE A 159 0.22 -9.79 -1.09
N THR A 160 1.10 -8.89 -0.62
CA THR A 160 1.32 -7.60 -1.27
C THR A 160 2.75 -7.09 -1.06
N SER A 161 3.08 -5.96 -1.71
CA SER A 161 4.32 -5.22 -1.46
C SER A 161 4.15 -4.17 -0.34
N ALA A 162 5.27 -3.57 0.10
CA ALA A 162 5.28 -2.55 1.15
C ALA A 162 4.97 -1.14 0.60
N GLY A 163 4.16 -1.04 -0.44
CA GLY A 163 3.73 0.22 -1.07
C GLY A 163 2.46 0.81 -0.43
N ARG A 164 1.75 1.62 -1.21
CA ARG A 164 0.49 2.29 -0.79
C ARG A 164 -0.63 1.29 -0.44
N THR A 165 -0.64 0.12 -1.08
CA THR A 165 -1.66 -0.93 -0.91
C THR A 165 -1.82 -1.40 0.54
N VAL A 166 -0.78 -1.34 1.37
CA VAL A 166 -0.87 -1.75 2.78
C VAL A 166 -1.84 -0.89 3.60
N TYR A 167 -1.97 0.40 3.26
CA TYR A 167 -2.94 1.29 3.90
C TYR A 167 -4.37 0.95 3.50
N GLU A 168 -4.56 0.63 2.22
CA GLU A 168 -5.84 0.21 1.66
C GLU A 168 -6.32 -1.08 2.34
N ILE A 169 -5.44 -2.08 2.44
CA ILE A 169 -5.73 -3.34 3.13
C ILE A 169 -6.02 -3.11 4.62
N ALA A 170 -5.24 -2.26 5.30
CA ALA A 170 -5.47 -1.95 6.70
C ALA A 170 -6.82 -1.29 6.96
N SER A 171 -7.33 -0.49 6.03
CA SER A 171 -8.65 0.13 6.15
C SER A 171 -9.82 -0.88 6.12
N ILE A 172 -9.58 -2.05 5.55
CA ILE A 172 -10.52 -3.19 5.51
C ILE A 172 -10.25 -4.17 6.66
N GLY A 173 -8.98 -4.33 7.06
CA GLY A 173 -8.56 -5.23 8.14
C GLY A 173 -8.29 -6.67 7.70
N VAL A 174 -7.73 -6.90 6.51
CA VAL A 174 -7.44 -8.26 6.02
C VAL A 174 -6.02 -8.69 6.37
N PRO A 175 -5.83 -9.82 7.08
CA PRO A 175 -4.50 -10.35 7.43
C PRO A 175 -3.58 -10.47 6.22
N THR A 176 -2.33 -9.98 6.35
CA THR A 176 -1.48 -9.75 5.18
C THR A 176 -0.02 -10.10 5.43
N ILE A 177 0.59 -10.81 4.45
CA ILE A 177 2.03 -10.99 4.33
C ILE A 177 2.58 -9.99 3.32
N VAL A 178 3.63 -9.27 3.72
CA VAL A 178 4.22 -8.20 2.92
C VAL A 178 5.65 -8.57 2.51
N LEU A 179 5.96 -8.40 1.21
CA LEU A 179 7.29 -8.59 0.62
C LEU A 179 7.69 -7.30 -0.11
N ALA A 180 8.61 -6.54 0.45
CA ALA A 180 9.08 -5.30 -0.17
C ALA A 180 9.77 -5.56 -1.51
N GLN A 181 9.47 -4.75 -2.52
CA GLN A 181 10.03 -4.86 -3.88
C GLN A 181 11.45 -4.30 -3.98
N ASN A 182 11.74 -3.23 -3.24
CA ASN A 182 12.99 -2.48 -3.33
C ASN A 182 13.32 -1.76 -2.02
N ASP A 183 14.50 -1.12 -1.98
CA ASP A 183 14.98 -0.41 -0.79
C ASP A 183 14.13 0.81 -0.42
N ARG A 184 13.47 1.48 -1.40
CA ARG A 184 12.54 2.57 -1.10
C ARG A 184 11.33 2.08 -0.30
N GLU A 185 10.78 0.91 -0.63
CA GLU A 185 9.69 0.31 0.13
C GLU A 185 10.11 -0.09 1.56
N LEU A 186 11.39 -0.28 1.84
CA LEU A 186 11.87 -0.48 3.23
C LEU A 186 11.77 0.79 4.07
N LEU A 187 11.70 1.97 3.45
CA LEU A 187 11.49 3.24 4.15
C LEU A 187 10.01 3.47 4.53
N HIS A 188 9.09 2.67 3.96
CA HIS A 188 7.67 2.71 4.29
C HIS A 188 7.42 1.88 5.55
N THR A 189 7.29 2.56 6.68
CA THR A 189 7.31 1.92 8.00
C THR A 189 5.94 1.44 8.50
N PHE A 190 4.86 1.82 7.81
CA PHE A 190 3.49 1.51 8.25
C PHE A 190 3.20 0.01 8.34
N ALA A 191 3.63 -0.78 7.34
CA ALA A 191 3.43 -2.23 7.35
C ALA A 191 4.40 -2.92 8.32
N ASN A 192 4.02 -3.00 9.59
CA ASN A 192 4.79 -3.64 10.65
C ASN A 192 3.88 -4.44 11.61
N LYS A 193 4.48 -5.22 12.52
CA LYS A 193 3.75 -6.06 13.46
C LYS A 193 2.80 -5.27 14.38
N LYS A 194 3.18 -4.05 14.79
CA LYS A 194 2.33 -3.21 15.68
C LYS A 194 1.05 -2.75 14.97
N ASN A 195 1.10 -2.65 13.65
CA ASN A 195 -0.03 -2.29 12.79
C ASN A 195 -0.71 -3.52 12.15
N GLY A 196 -0.40 -4.74 12.63
CA GLY A 196 -1.07 -5.97 12.21
C GLY A 196 -0.52 -6.64 10.95
N PHE A 197 0.71 -6.32 10.50
CA PHE A 197 1.29 -6.90 9.29
C PHE A 197 2.42 -7.87 9.59
N LEU A 198 2.52 -8.95 8.79
CA LEU A 198 3.71 -9.78 8.70
C LEU A 198 4.59 -9.28 7.55
N ASN A 199 5.37 -8.24 7.81
CA ASN A 199 6.32 -7.68 6.85
C ASN A 199 7.65 -8.44 6.94
N LEU A 200 8.08 -9.03 5.82
CA LEU A 200 9.29 -9.86 5.72
C LEU A 200 10.49 -9.09 5.13
N GLY A 201 10.32 -7.81 4.80
CA GLY A 201 11.34 -7.01 4.13
C GLY A 201 11.48 -7.37 2.65
N LEU A 202 12.69 -7.24 2.11
CA LEU A 202 12.96 -7.50 0.68
C LEU A 202 12.67 -8.94 0.31
N GLY A 203 11.69 -9.16 -0.57
CA GLY A 203 11.16 -10.48 -0.88
C GLY A 203 12.18 -11.45 -1.50
N TYR A 204 13.24 -10.94 -2.17
CA TYR A 204 14.32 -11.77 -2.70
C TYR A 204 15.30 -12.25 -1.61
N LYS A 205 15.29 -11.65 -0.41
CA LYS A 205 16.09 -12.08 0.74
C LYS A 205 15.36 -13.08 1.64
N VAL A 206 14.07 -13.34 1.37
CA VAL A 206 13.25 -14.22 2.20
C VAL A 206 13.25 -15.63 1.63
N SER A 207 13.57 -16.62 2.47
CA SER A 207 13.52 -18.03 2.05
C SER A 207 12.08 -18.50 1.80
N ASN A 208 11.94 -19.42 0.87
CA ASN A 208 10.65 -20.01 0.50
C ASN A 208 10.03 -20.74 1.70
N GLU A 209 10.83 -21.44 2.49
CA GLU A 209 10.40 -22.16 3.69
C GLU A 209 9.81 -21.23 4.75
N LYS A 210 10.39 -20.03 4.92
CA LYS A 210 9.85 -19.02 5.85
C LYS A 210 8.47 -18.55 5.39
N ILE A 211 8.31 -18.28 4.10
CA ILE A 211 7.01 -17.84 3.55
C ILE A 211 5.98 -18.97 3.70
N LYS A 212 6.31 -20.22 3.33
CA LYS A 212 5.42 -21.38 3.49
C LYS A 212 4.97 -21.58 4.94
N LYS A 213 5.90 -21.47 5.90
CA LYS A 213 5.55 -21.58 7.33
C LYS A 213 4.56 -20.52 7.77
N LEU A 214 4.70 -19.27 7.30
CA LEU A 214 3.77 -18.20 7.63
C LEU A 214 2.42 -18.34 6.94
N ILE A 215 2.38 -18.89 5.72
CA ILE A 215 1.11 -19.24 5.05
C ILE A 215 0.35 -20.24 5.91
N ILE A 216 0.99 -21.36 6.28
CA ILE A 216 0.39 -22.42 7.09
C ILE A 216 -0.06 -21.87 8.45
N LEU A 217 0.76 -21.05 9.09
CA LEU A 217 0.43 -20.39 10.36
C LEU A 217 -0.85 -19.55 10.21
N LEU A 218 -0.92 -18.66 9.23
CA LEU A 218 -2.08 -17.79 9.04
C LEU A 218 -3.33 -18.55 8.60
N ILE A 219 -3.21 -19.66 7.88
CA ILE A 219 -4.36 -20.52 7.54
C ILE A 219 -4.97 -21.15 8.80
N ASN A 220 -4.14 -21.62 9.73
CA ASN A 220 -4.57 -22.41 10.88
C ASN A 220 -4.87 -21.57 12.14
N ASP A 221 -4.25 -20.40 12.28
CA ASP A 221 -4.37 -19.56 13.48
C ASP A 221 -5.39 -18.44 13.29
N TYR A 222 -6.64 -18.72 13.67
CA TYR A 222 -7.74 -17.76 13.62
C TYR A 222 -7.52 -16.55 14.54
N ASP A 223 -7.00 -16.79 15.75
CA ASP A 223 -6.83 -15.74 16.75
C ASP A 223 -5.76 -14.75 16.33
N LEU A 224 -4.66 -15.23 15.73
CA LEU A 224 -3.64 -14.36 15.12
C LEU A 224 -4.24 -13.51 14.00
N ARG A 225 -5.04 -14.09 13.10
CA ARG A 225 -5.69 -13.32 12.03
C ARG A 225 -6.61 -12.23 12.58
N LYS A 226 -7.36 -12.54 13.62
CA LYS A 226 -8.26 -11.59 14.30
C LYS A 226 -7.47 -10.47 14.98
N GLU A 227 -6.37 -10.79 15.66
CA GLU A 227 -5.46 -9.79 16.24
C GLU A 227 -4.90 -8.87 15.18
N MET A 228 -4.36 -9.42 14.07
CA MET A 228 -3.84 -8.64 12.94
C MET A 228 -4.90 -7.68 12.39
N SER A 229 -6.12 -8.16 12.16
CA SER A 229 -7.23 -7.33 11.68
C SER A 229 -7.56 -6.20 12.65
N CYS A 230 -7.67 -6.48 13.94
CA CYS A 230 -7.96 -5.48 14.97
C CYS A 230 -6.87 -4.39 14.99
N LEU A 231 -5.59 -4.76 14.94
CA LEU A 231 -4.48 -3.81 14.90
C LEU A 231 -4.52 -2.91 13.65
N MET A 232 -4.88 -3.47 12.49
CA MET A 232 -5.05 -2.71 11.24
C MET A 232 -6.18 -1.70 11.34
N LEU A 233 -7.36 -2.13 11.79
CA LEU A 233 -8.56 -1.29 11.87
C LEU A 233 -8.42 -0.14 12.89
N ASN A 234 -7.65 -0.37 13.96
CA ASN A 234 -7.36 0.66 14.97
C ASN A 234 -6.49 1.81 14.44
N GLN A 235 -5.95 1.71 13.21
CA GLN A 235 -5.16 2.79 12.61
C GLN A 235 -6.01 3.99 12.13
N ASN A 236 -7.34 3.84 12.02
CA ASN A 236 -8.28 4.91 11.67
C ASN A 236 -7.94 5.69 10.38
N LEU A 237 -7.58 4.97 9.31
CA LEU A 237 -7.05 5.56 8.08
C LEU A 237 -8.06 6.39 7.27
N LYS A 238 -9.38 6.23 7.53
CA LYS A 238 -10.43 6.96 6.80
C LYS A 238 -10.43 8.47 7.10
N SER A 239 -9.75 8.92 8.15
CA SER A 239 -9.65 10.34 8.52
C SER A 239 -8.59 11.12 7.73
N GLY A 240 -7.65 10.44 7.05
CA GLY A 240 -6.48 11.07 6.43
C GLY A 240 -6.82 12.17 5.42
N ILE A 241 -7.80 11.96 4.55
CA ILE A 241 -8.24 12.97 3.60
C ILE A 241 -8.73 14.27 4.26
N TYR A 242 -9.47 14.16 5.37
CA TYR A 242 -9.94 15.34 6.12
C TYR A 242 -8.80 16.10 6.77
N ASN A 243 -7.80 15.39 7.30
CA ASN A 243 -6.61 15.99 7.89
C ASN A 243 -5.81 16.76 6.83
N VAL A 244 -5.62 16.18 5.64
CA VAL A 244 -4.93 16.82 4.52
C VAL A 244 -5.68 18.07 4.03
N ILE A 245 -6.99 17.96 3.81
CA ILE A 245 -7.81 19.09 3.36
C ILE A 245 -7.73 20.24 4.39
N LYS A 246 -7.95 19.95 5.67
CA LYS A 246 -7.89 20.95 6.75
C LYS A 246 -6.52 21.64 6.81
N LEU A 247 -5.45 20.86 6.61
CA LEU A 247 -4.09 21.38 6.57
C LEU A 247 -3.89 22.34 5.40
N ILE A 248 -4.26 21.93 4.19
CA ILE A 248 -4.11 22.73 2.98
C ILE A 248 -4.87 24.05 3.10
N PHE A 249 -6.13 24.03 3.55
CA PHE A 249 -6.92 25.25 3.73
C PHE A 249 -6.26 26.22 4.70
N LYS A 250 -5.80 25.72 5.88
CA LYS A 250 -5.13 26.55 6.89
C LYS A 250 -3.91 27.29 6.31
N TYR A 251 -3.06 26.59 5.56
CA TYR A 251 -1.83 27.19 5.02
C TYR A 251 -2.11 28.08 3.81
N TYR A 252 -3.06 27.70 2.97
CA TYR A 252 -3.44 28.49 1.80
C TYR A 252 -4.10 29.83 2.18
N GLU A 253 -4.92 29.86 3.23
CA GLU A 253 -5.49 31.11 3.74
C GLU A 253 -4.42 32.08 4.24
N ASN A 254 -3.36 31.57 4.88
CA ASN A 254 -2.23 32.42 5.30
C ASN A 254 -1.44 32.92 4.10
N PHE A 255 -1.13 32.04 3.15
CA PHE A 255 -0.43 32.40 1.90
C PHE A 255 -1.15 33.51 1.13
N ARG A 256 -2.47 33.43 1.00
CA ARG A 256 -3.25 34.47 0.32
C ARG A 256 -3.11 35.83 0.97
N LYS A 257 -3.11 35.91 2.30
CA LYS A 257 -2.96 37.17 3.04
C LYS A 257 -1.56 37.82 2.88
N GLU A 258 -0.57 37.02 2.54
CA GLU A 258 0.82 37.50 2.29
C GLU A 258 1.00 37.99 0.87
N VAL A 259 0.19 37.52 -0.10
CA VAL A 259 0.30 37.84 -1.53
C VAL A 259 -0.68 38.96 -1.96
N GLU A 260 -1.80 39.15 -1.25
CA GLU A 260 -2.76 40.26 -1.40
C GLU A 260 -2.24 41.54 -0.71
#